data_2843d89ba793df3385c3df5e415561aa
#
_entry.id   2843d89ba793df3385c3df5e415561aa
#
_cell.length_a   1.000
_cell.length_b   1.000
_cell.length_c   1.000
_cell.angle_alpha   90.00
_cell.angle_beta   90.00
_cell.angle_gamma   90.00
#
_symmetry.space_group_name_H-M   'P 1'
#
loop_
_entity.id
_entity.type
_entity.pdbx_description
1 polymer ?
#
loop_
_entity_poly.entity_id
_entity_poly.type
_entity_poly.pdbx_seq_one_letter_code
_entity_poly.pdbx_strand_id
1 'polypeptide(L)'
;MSFTFPGLIVPPTTPFDAASRIDEKALAAHLEYLAENNVSSILANGTTAEFFSLLPAERRNLLVLSRKYFPGTIYFNTASDSLLQAKEAAHWARESGADAIVAMAPYYYANAPAAGIIGFFKELAAWARLPLILYNFARHTNNPLTAHILKAVPHAAIKDSSGDESLISATPCYLAGTSRSMLEWVGLGAKGYVSAGANYLPDLYVKLEKAINNGDMDSAGAVQNEIRVRHLKDEGENEITIIKKKLSTIIPGYPLRVRLPLK
;
A
#
# COMPACT_ATOMS: atom_id res chain seq x y z
N MET A 1 -19.75 -12.07 3.01
CA MET A 1 -19.00 -11.62 4.18
C MET A 1 -18.57 -10.19 3.92
N SER A 2 -18.86 -9.25 4.82
CA SER A 2 -18.35 -7.88 4.70
C SER A 2 -16.86 -7.92 5.00
N PHE A 3 -16.03 -7.52 4.05
CA PHE A 3 -14.59 -7.39 4.24
C PHE A 3 -14.35 -6.17 5.14
N THR A 4 -13.72 -6.36 6.30
CA THR A 4 -13.41 -5.28 7.23
C THR A 4 -11.95 -4.89 7.04
N PHE A 5 -11.70 -3.63 6.75
CA PHE A 5 -10.35 -3.12 6.64
C PHE A 5 -9.81 -2.74 8.02
N PRO A 6 -8.60 -3.17 8.40
CA PRO A 6 -7.91 -2.60 9.54
C PRO A 6 -7.55 -1.14 9.25
N GLY A 7 -7.44 -0.32 10.28
CA GLY A 7 -7.15 1.11 10.13
C GLY A 7 -5.80 1.36 9.44
N LEU A 8 -4.73 0.72 9.91
CA LEU A 8 -3.36 0.85 9.37
C LEU A 8 -3.03 -0.26 8.37
N ILE A 9 -2.51 0.13 7.21
CA ILE A 9 -1.89 -0.78 6.22
C ILE A 9 -0.46 -0.31 5.95
N VAL A 10 0.52 -1.17 6.18
CA VAL A 10 1.94 -0.84 5.92
C VAL A 10 2.35 -1.38 4.56
N PRO A 11 2.91 -0.56 3.64
CA PRO A 11 3.50 -1.03 2.39
C PRO A 11 4.99 -1.31 2.59
N PRO A 12 5.44 -2.57 2.79
CA PRO A 12 6.85 -2.88 3.05
C PRO A 12 7.74 -2.54 1.85
N THR A 13 9.00 -2.16 2.13
CA THR A 13 10.04 -2.05 1.10
C THR A 13 10.53 -3.44 0.69
N THR A 14 11.10 -3.55 -0.53
CA THR A 14 11.79 -4.75 -0.98
C THR A 14 13.29 -4.59 -0.73
N PRO A 15 13.91 -5.36 0.16
CA PRO A 15 15.36 -5.35 0.34
C PRO A 15 16.04 -6.08 -0.82
N PHE A 16 17.15 -5.51 -1.33
CA PHE A 16 17.92 -6.11 -2.41
C PHE A 16 19.37 -6.38 -1.98
N ASP A 17 19.87 -7.58 -2.26
CA ASP A 17 21.27 -7.97 -2.04
C ASP A 17 22.26 -7.23 -2.98
N ALA A 18 23.55 -7.52 -2.84
CA ALA A 18 24.58 -6.91 -3.68
C ALA A 18 24.44 -7.21 -5.17
N ALA A 19 23.78 -8.32 -5.52
CA ALA A 19 23.47 -8.70 -6.90
C ALA A 19 22.10 -8.18 -7.39
N SER A 20 21.45 -7.29 -6.62
CA SER A 20 20.11 -6.75 -6.91
C SER A 20 18.99 -7.80 -6.93
N ARG A 21 19.16 -8.94 -6.26
CA ARG A 21 18.11 -9.93 -6.03
C ARG A 21 17.38 -9.61 -4.73
N ILE A 22 16.15 -10.09 -4.57
CA ILE A 22 15.41 -9.97 -3.30
C ILE A 22 16.21 -10.68 -2.19
N ASP A 23 16.55 -9.93 -1.14
CA ASP A 23 17.18 -10.47 0.07
C ASP A 23 16.10 -11.04 0.98
N GLU A 24 15.89 -12.37 0.90
CA GLU A 24 14.87 -13.06 1.69
C GLU A 24 15.09 -12.90 3.20
N LYS A 25 16.34 -12.93 3.67
CA LYS A 25 16.67 -12.81 5.09
C LYS A 25 16.29 -11.43 5.63
N ALA A 26 16.66 -10.38 4.91
CA ALA A 26 16.32 -9.00 5.29
C ALA A 26 14.79 -8.75 5.18
N LEU A 27 14.11 -9.35 4.20
CA LEU A 27 12.66 -9.27 4.08
C LEU A 27 11.97 -9.96 5.25
N ALA A 28 12.40 -11.16 5.62
CA ALA A 28 11.88 -11.90 6.78
C ALA A 28 12.01 -11.06 8.06
N ALA A 29 13.20 -10.56 8.35
CA ALA A 29 13.45 -9.74 9.54
C ALA A 29 12.58 -8.47 9.56
N HIS A 30 12.34 -7.84 8.40
CA HIS A 30 11.47 -6.67 8.31
C HIS A 30 9.99 -7.02 8.57
N LEU A 31 9.48 -8.10 7.99
CA LEU A 31 8.10 -8.53 8.18
C LEU A 31 7.84 -9.00 9.62
N GLU A 32 8.79 -9.70 10.22
CA GLU A 32 8.77 -10.10 11.64
C GLU A 32 8.77 -8.86 12.54
N TYR A 33 9.65 -7.87 12.27
CA TYR A 33 9.65 -6.59 12.99
C TYR A 33 8.30 -5.87 12.94
N LEU A 34 7.63 -5.84 11.79
CA LEU A 34 6.30 -5.26 11.67
C LEU A 34 5.27 -6.05 12.52
N ALA A 35 5.31 -7.38 12.47
CA ALA A 35 4.40 -8.24 13.22
C ALA A 35 4.61 -8.10 14.75
N GLU A 36 5.85 -8.06 15.22
CA GLU A 36 6.22 -7.86 16.63
C GLU A 36 5.74 -6.51 17.16
N ASN A 37 5.66 -5.50 16.29
CA ASN A 37 5.09 -4.18 16.61
C ASN A 37 3.56 -4.10 16.41
N ASN A 38 2.89 -5.25 16.33
CA ASN A 38 1.43 -5.36 16.22
C ASN A 38 0.83 -4.75 14.93
N VAL A 39 1.60 -4.65 13.85
CA VAL A 39 1.05 -4.34 12.54
C VAL A 39 0.17 -5.51 12.11
N SER A 40 -1.11 -5.24 11.83
CA SER A 40 -2.09 -6.27 11.47
C SER A 40 -2.22 -6.50 9.96
N SER A 41 -1.76 -5.56 9.13
CA SER A 41 -1.88 -5.67 7.68
C SER A 41 -0.78 -4.99 6.89
N ILE A 42 -0.44 -5.58 5.74
CA ILE A 42 0.55 -5.06 4.80
C ILE A 42 0.01 -4.98 3.38
N LEU A 43 0.55 -4.03 2.59
CA LEU A 43 0.37 -3.97 1.14
C LEU A 43 1.66 -4.43 0.46
N ALA A 44 1.76 -5.72 0.15
CA ALA A 44 2.88 -6.29 -0.57
C ALA A 44 2.92 -5.82 -2.04
N ASN A 45 4.12 -5.69 -2.59
CA ASN A 45 4.33 -5.28 -3.99
C ASN A 45 3.75 -3.88 -4.30
N GLY A 46 3.71 -2.96 -3.31
CA GLY A 46 3.25 -1.59 -3.51
C GLY A 46 4.32 -0.70 -4.18
N THR A 47 4.03 0.60 -4.29
CA THR A 47 5.00 1.61 -4.78
C THR A 47 6.27 1.61 -3.93
N THR A 48 6.12 1.54 -2.62
CA THR A 48 7.23 1.46 -1.64
C THR A 48 8.09 0.21 -1.83
N ALA A 49 7.52 -0.88 -2.35
CA ALA A 49 8.23 -2.10 -2.69
C ALA A 49 8.98 -2.04 -4.03
N GLU A 50 9.00 -0.90 -4.71
CA GLU A 50 9.63 -0.74 -6.03
C GLU A 50 9.03 -1.67 -7.11
N PHE A 51 7.69 -1.89 -7.08
CA PHE A 51 7.06 -2.92 -7.92
C PHE A 51 7.31 -2.76 -9.42
N PHE A 52 7.52 -1.53 -9.91
CA PHE A 52 7.87 -1.25 -11.30
C PHE A 52 9.25 -1.79 -11.70
N SER A 53 10.14 -1.97 -10.73
CA SER A 53 11.49 -2.49 -10.94
C SER A 53 11.58 -4.01 -10.73
N LEU A 54 10.45 -4.67 -10.44
CA LEU A 54 10.36 -6.11 -10.20
C LEU A 54 9.85 -6.85 -11.43
N LEU A 55 10.52 -7.95 -11.78
CA LEU A 55 10.00 -8.89 -12.77
C LEU A 55 8.72 -9.59 -12.27
N PRO A 56 7.83 -10.06 -13.14
CA PRO A 56 6.61 -10.77 -12.73
C PRO A 56 6.88 -11.93 -11.76
N ALA A 57 7.93 -12.72 -12.02
CA ALA A 57 8.35 -13.82 -11.14
C ALA A 57 8.80 -13.33 -9.75
N GLU A 58 9.51 -12.18 -9.68
CA GLU A 58 9.92 -11.58 -8.42
C GLU A 58 8.72 -11.04 -7.63
N ARG A 59 7.73 -10.42 -8.30
CA ARG A 59 6.49 -9.97 -7.68
C ARG A 59 5.73 -11.14 -7.06
N ARG A 60 5.62 -12.28 -7.77
CA ARG A 60 5.02 -13.50 -7.23
C ARG A 60 5.81 -14.02 -6.04
N ASN A 61 7.15 -14.11 -6.14
CA ASN A 61 8.00 -14.56 -5.05
C ASN A 61 7.86 -13.67 -3.80
N LEU A 62 7.79 -12.36 -3.99
CA LEU A 62 7.58 -11.41 -2.90
C LEU A 62 6.28 -11.69 -2.12
N LEU A 63 5.20 -12.06 -2.80
CA LEU A 63 3.94 -12.47 -2.15
C LEU A 63 4.11 -13.76 -1.37
N VAL A 64 4.74 -14.78 -1.96
CA VAL A 64 4.99 -16.07 -1.28
C VAL A 64 5.81 -15.87 0.00
N LEU A 65 6.88 -15.07 -0.10
CA LEU A 65 7.72 -14.73 1.07
C LEU A 65 6.94 -13.88 2.10
N SER A 66 6.12 -12.94 1.64
CA SER A 66 5.29 -12.15 2.54
C SER A 66 4.32 -13.03 3.32
N ARG A 67 3.67 -14.00 2.68
CA ARG A 67 2.78 -14.94 3.38
C ARG A 67 3.53 -15.88 4.32
N LYS A 68 4.76 -16.25 3.97
CA LYS A 68 5.62 -17.10 4.81
C LYS A 68 6.00 -16.42 6.14
N TYR A 69 6.31 -15.11 6.11
CA TYR A 69 6.91 -14.38 7.23
C TYR A 69 5.97 -13.38 7.93
N PHE A 70 4.79 -13.11 7.35
CA PHE A 70 3.84 -12.19 7.95
C PHE A 70 2.51 -12.89 8.24
N PRO A 71 2.08 -12.96 9.51
CA PRO A 71 0.89 -13.72 9.92
C PRO A 71 -0.42 -12.97 9.66
N GLY A 72 -0.38 -11.66 9.44
CA GLY A 72 -1.55 -10.80 9.30
C GLY A 72 -2.15 -10.77 7.90
N THR A 73 -3.00 -9.78 7.66
CA THR A 73 -3.67 -9.57 6.37
C THR A 73 -2.70 -9.07 5.31
N ILE A 74 -2.71 -9.67 4.13
CA ILE A 74 -1.87 -9.27 2.99
C ILE A 74 -2.73 -8.80 1.82
N TYR A 75 -2.63 -7.52 1.50
CA TYR A 75 -3.10 -6.96 0.24
C TYR A 75 -1.97 -7.05 -0.79
N PHE A 76 -2.30 -7.45 -2.02
CA PHE A 76 -1.29 -7.61 -3.07
C PHE A 76 -1.56 -6.70 -4.26
N ASN A 77 -0.56 -5.88 -4.63
CA ASN A 77 -0.68 -5.00 -5.78
C ASN A 77 -0.50 -5.76 -7.09
N THR A 78 -1.54 -5.72 -7.93
CA THR A 78 -1.61 -6.36 -9.25
C THR A 78 -1.45 -5.37 -10.41
N ALA A 79 -1.06 -4.12 -10.12
CA ALA A 79 -0.99 -3.05 -11.12
C ALA A 79 -0.16 -3.44 -12.35
N SER A 80 -0.76 -3.22 -13.53
CA SER A 80 -0.17 -3.38 -14.85
C SER A 80 -1.02 -2.60 -15.86
N ASP A 81 -0.41 -2.14 -16.97
CA ASP A 81 -1.12 -1.59 -18.12
C ASP A 81 -1.82 -2.67 -18.94
N SER A 82 -1.36 -3.90 -18.83
CA SER A 82 -1.96 -5.07 -19.49
C SER A 82 -3.00 -5.70 -18.57
N LEU A 83 -4.26 -5.74 -19.01
CA LEU A 83 -5.32 -6.46 -18.30
C LEU A 83 -4.98 -7.95 -18.11
N LEU A 84 -4.32 -8.59 -19.11
CA LEU A 84 -3.94 -9.99 -19.01
C LEU A 84 -2.89 -10.22 -17.90
N GLN A 85 -1.89 -9.35 -17.80
CA GLN A 85 -0.90 -9.41 -16.72
C GLN A 85 -1.53 -9.10 -15.34
N ALA A 86 -2.46 -8.14 -15.27
CA ALA A 86 -3.19 -7.86 -14.03
C ALA A 86 -4.04 -9.06 -13.59
N LYS A 87 -4.71 -9.73 -14.52
CA LYS A 87 -5.46 -10.98 -14.28
C LYS A 87 -4.55 -12.12 -13.83
N GLU A 88 -3.38 -12.28 -14.45
CA GLU A 88 -2.38 -13.27 -14.05
C GLU A 88 -1.86 -12.99 -12.63
N ALA A 89 -1.53 -11.73 -12.32
CA ALA A 89 -1.12 -11.33 -10.98
C ALA A 89 -2.23 -11.55 -9.94
N ALA A 90 -3.50 -11.32 -10.28
CA ALA A 90 -4.64 -11.62 -9.42
C ALA A 90 -4.82 -13.14 -9.20
N HIS A 91 -4.54 -13.97 -10.21
CA HIS A 91 -4.51 -15.42 -10.05
C HIS A 91 -3.43 -15.84 -9.04
N TRP A 92 -2.20 -15.35 -9.19
CA TRP A 92 -1.14 -15.64 -8.22
C TRP A 92 -1.49 -15.15 -6.81
N ALA A 93 -2.12 -13.97 -6.71
CA ALA A 93 -2.57 -13.41 -5.43
C ALA A 93 -3.48 -14.39 -4.70
N ARG A 94 -4.48 -14.93 -5.40
CA ARG A 94 -5.42 -15.89 -4.84
C ARG A 94 -4.74 -17.20 -4.44
N GLU A 95 -3.93 -17.78 -5.33
CA GLU A 95 -3.26 -19.08 -5.10
C GLU A 95 -2.19 -19.00 -3.99
N SER A 96 -1.60 -17.82 -3.77
CA SER A 96 -0.57 -17.60 -2.76
C SER A 96 -1.11 -16.99 -1.47
N GLY A 97 -2.45 -16.92 -1.30
CA GLY A 97 -3.09 -16.56 -0.04
C GLY A 97 -3.10 -15.05 0.27
N ALA A 98 -3.18 -14.18 -0.74
CA ALA A 98 -3.52 -12.79 -0.51
C ALA A 98 -4.99 -12.65 -0.10
N ASP A 99 -5.30 -11.69 0.78
CA ASP A 99 -6.65 -11.47 1.29
C ASP A 99 -7.45 -10.52 0.39
N ALA A 100 -6.78 -9.65 -0.35
CA ALA A 100 -7.36 -8.78 -1.37
C ALA A 100 -6.31 -8.38 -2.41
N ILE A 101 -6.76 -7.90 -3.56
CA ILE A 101 -5.90 -7.31 -4.57
C ILE A 101 -6.03 -5.78 -4.57
N VAL A 102 -4.93 -5.11 -4.91
CA VAL A 102 -4.88 -3.66 -5.15
C VAL A 102 -4.53 -3.43 -6.61
N ALA A 103 -5.28 -2.57 -7.30
CA ALA A 103 -5.03 -2.28 -8.71
C ALA A 103 -5.11 -0.77 -8.98
N MET A 104 -4.15 -0.28 -9.77
CA MET A 104 -4.12 1.10 -10.28
C MET A 104 -4.80 1.15 -11.65
N ALA A 105 -5.26 2.34 -12.04
CA ALA A 105 -5.56 2.59 -13.45
C ALA A 105 -4.31 2.34 -14.31
N PRO A 106 -4.45 1.89 -15.57
CA PRO A 106 -3.33 1.84 -16.50
C PRO A 106 -2.55 3.16 -16.49
N TYR A 107 -1.23 3.10 -16.46
CA TYR A 107 -0.37 4.28 -16.21
C TYR A 107 0.43 4.72 -17.44
N TYR A 108 0.60 3.86 -18.45
CA TYR A 108 1.25 4.24 -19.70
C TYR A 108 0.33 5.04 -20.64
N TYR A 109 -0.95 4.67 -20.72
CA TYR A 109 -1.93 5.34 -21.55
C TYR A 109 -2.58 6.50 -20.78
N ALA A 110 -1.91 7.64 -20.77
CA ALA A 110 -2.42 8.84 -20.11
C ALA A 110 -3.76 9.30 -20.74
N ASN A 111 -4.67 9.79 -19.89
CA ASN A 111 -5.99 10.28 -20.30
C ASN A 111 -6.84 9.20 -21.02
N ALA A 112 -6.73 7.95 -20.60
CA ALA A 112 -7.56 6.88 -21.13
C ALA A 112 -9.06 7.19 -20.92
N PRO A 113 -9.94 6.86 -21.88
CA PRO A 113 -11.38 7.07 -21.71
C PRO A 113 -11.93 6.40 -20.45
N ALA A 114 -12.78 7.08 -19.70
CA ALA A 114 -13.38 6.54 -18.47
C ALA A 114 -14.05 5.17 -18.70
N ALA A 115 -14.71 4.98 -19.85
CA ALA A 115 -15.32 3.70 -20.21
C ALA A 115 -14.29 2.56 -20.31
N GLY A 116 -13.08 2.83 -20.82
CA GLY A 116 -11.99 1.88 -20.89
C GLY A 116 -11.46 1.52 -19.48
N ILE A 117 -11.27 2.52 -18.60
CA ILE A 117 -10.86 2.32 -17.22
C ILE A 117 -11.92 1.49 -16.46
N ILE A 118 -13.19 1.81 -16.61
CA ILE A 118 -14.30 1.06 -16.02
C ILE A 118 -14.31 -0.39 -16.51
N GLY A 119 -14.16 -0.60 -17.83
CA GLY A 119 -14.08 -1.93 -18.43
C GLY A 119 -12.91 -2.75 -17.86
N PHE A 120 -11.71 -2.15 -17.78
CA PHE A 120 -10.52 -2.76 -17.21
C PHE A 120 -10.76 -3.28 -15.79
N PHE A 121 -11.28 -2.43 -14.90
CA PHE A 121 -11.50 -2.82 -13.52
C PHE A 121 -12.66 -3.81 -13.34
N LYS A 122 -13.75 -3.69 -14.14
CA LYS A 122 -14.84 -4.66 -14.09
C LYS A 122 -14.38 -6.06 -14.46
N GLU A 123 -13.59 -6.17 -15.52
CA GLU A 123 -13.05 -7.46 -15.95
C GLU A 123 -12.06 -8.02 -14.93
N LEU A 124 -11.20 -7.17 -14.35
CA LEU A 124 -10.27 -7.59 -13.31
C LEU A 124 -11.02 -8.07 -12.06
N ALA A 125 -12.02 -7.32 -11.58
CA ALA A 125 -12.84 -7.67 -10.42
C ALA A 125 -13.56 -9.02 -10.61
N ALA A 126 -14.16 -9.24 -11.76
CA ALA A 126 -14.85 -10.49 -12.09
C ALA A 126 -13.88 -11.69 -12.12
N TRP A 127 -12.67 -11.48 -12.62
CA TRP A 127 -11.64 -12.51 -12.73
C TRP A 127 -10.97 -12.86 -11.41
N ALA A 128 -10.65 -11.86 -10.58
CA ALA A 128 -9.80 -11.99 -9.41
C ALA A 128 -10.37 -12.94 -8.35
N ARG A 129 -11.70 -12.94 -8.15
CA ARG A 129 -12.38 -13.67 -7.07
C ARG A 129 -11.80 -13.36 -5.68
N LEU A 130 -11.25 -12.16 -5.52
CA LEU A 130 -10.76 -11.56 -4.29
C LEU A 130 -11.35 -10.15 -4.19
N PRO A 131 -11.50 -9.57 -3.00
CA PRO A 131 -11.86 -8.17 -2.85
C PRO A 131 -10.90 -7.29 -3.64
N LEU A 132 -11.43 -6.33 -4.41
CA LEU A 132 -10.65 -5.36 -5.18
C LEU A 132 -10.55 -4.04 -4.43
N ILE A 133 -9.36 -3.56 -4.20
CA ILE A 133 -9.05 -2.22 -3.73
C ILE A 133 -8.55 -1.42 -4.94
N LEU A 134 -9.27 -0.38 -5.30
CA LEU A 134 -8.84 0.55 -6.34
C LEU A 134 -7.75 1.47 -5.78
N TYR A 135 -6.69 1.73 -6.53
CA TYR A 135 -5.63 2.64 -6.11
C TYR A 135 -5.60 3.88 -7.01
N ASN A 136 -6.03 5.01 -6.46
CA ASN A 136 -5.97 6.30 -7.13
C ASN A 136 -4.64 7.00 -6.84
N PHE A 137 -3.81 7.10 -7.86
CA PHE A 137 -2.54 7.82 -7.80
C PHE A 137 -2.34 8.62 -9.10
N ALA A 138 -3.25 9.55 -9.33
CA ALA A 138 -3.39 10.31 -10.58
C ALA A 138 -2.09 10.95 -11.06
N ARG A 139 -1.25 11.46 -10.15
CA ARG A 139 0.02 12.09 -10.50
C ARG A 139 1.04 11.11 -11.14
N HIS A 140 0.87 9.80 -10.98
CA HIS A 140 1.70 8.77 -11.61
C HIS A 140 1.02 8.09 -12.79
N THR A 141 -0.31 7.99 -12.77
CA THR A 141 -1.07 7.29 -13.83
C THR A 141 -1.57 8.24 -14.91
N ASN A 142 -1.69 9.54 -14.62
CA ASN A 142 -2.44 10.50 -15.45
C ASN A 142 -3.88 10.06 -15.77
N ASN A 143 -4.43 9.15 -14.96
CA ASN A 143 -5.77 8.60 -15.05
C ASN A 143 -6.44 8.66 -13.68
N PRO A 144 -7.01 9.81 -13.29
CA PRO A 144 -7.68 9.96 -12.01
C PRO A 144 -8.92 9.06 -11.91
N LEU A 145 -9.09 8.41 -10.76
CA LEU A 145 -10.30 7.67 -10.45
C LEU A 145 -11.34 8.65 -9.91
N THR A 146 -12.33 8.95 -10.71
CA THR A 146 -13.42 9.87 -10.34
C THR A 146 -14.55 9.14 -9.63
N ALA A 147 -15.44 9.88 -8.95
CA ALA A 147 -16.65 9.33 -8.35
C ALA A 147 -17.54 8.57 -9.36
N HIS A 148 -17.53 8.99 -10.63
CA HIS A 148 -18.23 8.28 -11.71
C HIS A 148 -17.64 6.88 -11.94
N ILE A 149 -16.32 6.75 -12.00
CA ILE A 149 -15.63 5.47 -12.17
C ILE A 149 -15.88 4.57 -10.95
N LEU A 150 -15.75 5.12 -9.72
CA LEU A 150 -15.97 4.36 -8.50
C LEU A 150 -17.37 3.78 -8.41
N LYS A 151 -18.38 4.57 -8.72
CA LYS A 151 -19.80 4.11 -8.73
C LYS A 151 -20.07 3.03 -9.78
N ALA A 152 -19.30 3.01 -10.87
CA ALA A 152 -19.49 2.05 -11.97
C ALA A 152 -18.73 0.72 -11.78
N VAL A 153 -17.72 0.68 -10.92
CA VAL A 153 -16.84 -0.50 -10.73
C VAL A 153 -17.15 -1.20 -9.40
N PRO A 154 -17.40 -2.53 -9.37
CA PRO A 154 -17.46 -3.29 -8.12
C PRO A 154 -16.11 -3.26 -7.42
N HIS A 155 -16.05 -2.70 -6.20
CA HIS A 155 -14.81 -2.64 -5.41
C HIS A 155 -15.13 -2.66 -3.91
N ALA A 156 -14.16 -3.09 -3.10
CA ALA A 156 -14.28 -3.14 -1.65
C ALA A 156 -13.80 -1.84 -0.98
N ALA A 157 -12.80 -1.19 -1.55
CA ALA A 157 -12.23 0.05 -1.05
C ALA A 157 -11.52 0.83 -2.17
N ILE A 158 -11.24 2.10 -1.88
CA ILE A 158 -10.24 2.88 -2.60
C ILE A 158 -9.07 3.21 -1.67
N LYS A 159 -7.83 3.04 -2.15
CA LYS A 159 -6.66 3.71 -1.60
C LYS A 159 -6.45 5.00 -2.40
N ASP A 160 -6.57 6.15 -1.79
CA ASP A 160 -6.39 7.43 -2.47
C ASP A 160 -5.13 8.15 -2.02
N SER A 161 -4.28 8.52 -2.99
CA SER A 161 -3.09 9.36 -2.81
C SER A 161 -3.21 10.71 -3.54
N SER A 162 -4.41 11.06 -4.03
CA SER A 162 -4.68 12.36 -4.67
C SER A 162 -5.11 13.43 -3.67
N GLY A 163 -5.75 13.02 -2.58
CA GLY A 163 -6.34 13.92 -1.60
C GLY A 163 -7.72 14.46 -2.04
N ASP A 164 -8.45 13.76 -2.90
CA ASP A 164 -9.78 14.14 -3.34
C ASP A 164 -10.85 13.66 -2.34
N GLU A 165 -11.31 14.56 -1.47
CA GLU A 165 -12.33 14.31 -0.46
C GLU A 165 -13.67 13.86 -1.06
N SER A 166 -13.98 14.27 -2.30
CA SER A 166 -15.24 13.90 -2.97
C SER A 166 -15.38 12.39 -3.18
N LEU A 167 -14.25 11.66 -3.17
CA LEU A 167 -14.23 10.21 -3.35
C LEU A 167 -14.70 9.46 -2.11
N ILE A 168 -14.69 10.07 -0.92
CA ILE A 168 -15.12 9.42 0.34
C ILE A 168 -16.56 8.93 0.24
N SER A 169 -17.46 9.75 -0.30
CA SER A 169 -18.88 9.39 -0.46
C SER A 169 -19.17 8.46 -1.65
N ALA A 170 -18.18 8.23 -2.52
CA ALA A 170 -18.31 7.43 -3.73
C ALA A 170 -17.82 5.98 -3.59
N THR A 171 -17.30 5.60 -2.43
CA THR A 171 -16.70 4.29 -2.15
C THR A 171 -17.26 3.66 -0.88
N PRO A 172 -17.35 2.32 -0.79
CA PRO A 172 -17.68 1.65 0.47
C PRO A 172 -16.68 1.90 1.60
N CYS A 173 -15.41 2.05 1.25
CA CYS A 173 -14.32 2.29 2.19
C CYS A 173 -13.23 3.16 1.55
N TYR A 174 -12.92 4.28 2.19
CA TYR A 174 -11.82 5.16 1.78
C TYR A 174 -10.60 4.94 2.68
N LEU A 175 -9.46 4.65 2.05
CA LEU A 175 -8.17 4.47 2.70
C LEU A 175 -7.26 5.63 2.28
N ALA A 176 -6.90 6.51 3.20
CA ALA A 176 -6.02 7.63 2.91
C ALA A 176 -4.60 7.15 2.60
N GLY A 177 -4.02 7.65 1.52
CA GLY A 177 -2.65 7.35 1.09
C GLY A 177 -1.60 8.30 1.67
N THR A 178 -1.94 9.05 2.71
CA THR A 178 -1.04 9.98 3.40
C THR A 178 -1.18 9.82 4.91
N SER A 179 -0.04 9.81 5.61
CA SER A 179 -0.01 9.68 7.07
C SER A 179 0.06 11.03 7.80
N ARG A 180 0.37 12.10 7.08
CA ARG A 180 0.61 13.42 7.72
C ARG A 180 -0.66 14.08 8.26
N SER A 181 -1.81 13.75 7.68
CA SER A 181 -3.13 14.32 8.03
C SER A 181 -4.17 13.23 8.31
N MET A 182 -3.75 12.13 8.94
CA MET A 182 -4.62 10.98 9.14
C MET A 182 -5.86 11.30 9.98
N LEU A 183 -5.72 12.11 11.04
CA LEU A 183 -6.86 12.53 11.86
C LEU A 183 -7.86 13.35 11.06
N GLU A 184 -7.40 14.22 10.16
CA GLU A 184 -8.28 14.98 9.27
C GLU A 184 -9.08 14.04 8.37
N TRP A 185 -8.40 13.05 7.76
CA TRP A 185 -9.06 12.07 6.89
C TRP A 185 -10.08 11.21 7.64
N VAL A 186 -9.76 10.79 8.87
CA VAL A 186 -10.71 10.06 9.72
C VAL A 186 -11.90 10.94 10.08
N GLY A 187 -11.68 12.23 10.40
CA GLY A 187 -12.74 13.21 10.63
C GLY A 187 -13.66 13.40 9.44
N LEU A 188 -13.15 13.28 8.21
CA LEU A 188 -13.92 13.32 6.96
C LEU A 188 -14.61 11.99 6.61
N GLY A 189 -14.33 10.91 7.35
CA GLY A 189 -14.99 9.61 7.15
C GLY A 189 -14.11 8.52 6.54
N ALA A 190 -12.80 8.74 6.37
CA ALA A 190 -11.89 7.66 5.99
C ALA A 190 -11.90 6.53 7.05
N LYS A 191 -11.81 5.28 6.57
CA LYS A 191 -11.88 4.08 7.42
C LYS A 191 -10.51 3.50 7.74
N GLY A 192 -9.46 4.03 7.12
CA GLY A 192 -8.08 3.60 7.34
C GLY A 192 -7.10 4.39 6.49
N TYR A 193 -5.84 3.96 6.54
CA TYR A 193 -4.75 4.65 5.87
C TYR A 193 -3.63 3.69 5.49
N VAL A 194 -2.90 4.05 4.45
CA VAL A 194 -1.73 3.31 3.97
C VAL A 194 -0.50 4.21 4.16
N SER A 195 0.40 3.83 5.06
CA SER A 195 1.55 4.66 5.41
C SER A 195 2.89 3.96 5.20
N ALA A 196 3.74 4.57 4.39
CA ALA A 196 5.11 4.13 4.19
C ALA A 196 6.01 4.40 5.42
N GLY A 197 5.73 5.45 6.19
CA GLY A 197 6.46 5.77 7.44
C GLY A 197 6.31 4.70 8.52
N ALA A 198 5.23 3.93 8.49
CA ALA A 198 5.03 2.82 9.42
C ALA A 198 6.03 1.66 9.23
N ASN A 199 6.83 1.66 8.15
CA ASN A 199 7.92 0.71 8.00
C ASN A 199 8.99 0.83 9.09
N TYR A 200 9.23 2.05 9.61
CA TYR A 200 10.28 2.30 10.61
C TYR A 200 9.78 2.95 11.91
N LEU A 201 8.47 3.29 11.97
CA LEU A 201 7.79 3.82 13.16
C LEU A 201 6.49 3.03 13.43
N PRO A 202 6.47 1.69 13.31
CA PRO A 202 5.23 0.93 13.39
C PRO A 202 4.52 1.11 14.73
N ASP A 203 5.26 1.22 15.83
CA ASP A 203 4.77 1.45 17.17
C ASP A 203 3.91 2.72 17.30
N LEU A 204 4.38 3.83 16.71
CA LEU A 204 3.63 5.09 16.73
C LEU A 204 2.35 5.00 15.90
N TYR A 205 2.42 4.37 14.72
CA TYR A 205 1.23 4.24 13.88
C TYR A 205 0.18 3.31 14.50
N VAL A 206 0.59 2.22 15.13
CA VAL A 206 -0.31 1.33 15.89
C VAL A 206 -0.89 2.05 17.11
N LYS A 207 -0.08 2.86 17.82
CA LYS A 207 -0.56 3.68 18.93
C LYS A 207 -1.60 4.71 18.46
N LEU A 208 -1.35 5.36 17.32
CA LEU A 208 -2.29 6.28 16.70
C LEU A 208 -3.62 5.60 16.33
N GLU A 209 -3.55 4.44 15.68
CA GLU A 209 -4.72 3.63 15.34
C GLU A 209 -5.55 3.27 16.59
N LYS A 210 -4.89 2.82 17.66
CA LYS A 210 -5.55 2.49 18.94
C LYS A 210 -6.23 3.71 19.56
N ALA A 211 -5.56 4.86 19.58
CA ALA A 211 -6.13 6.10 20.11
C ALA A 211 -7.38 6.53 19.32
N ILE A 212 -7.33 6.48 18.00
CA ILE A 212 -8.48 6.77 17.12
C ILE A 212 -9.63 5.80 17.39
N ASN A 213 -9.36 4.51 17.46
CA ASN A 213 -10.39 3.48 17.67
C ASN A 213 -11.05 3.59 19.04
N ASN A 214 -10.33 4.08 20.05
CA ASN A 214 -10.84 4.33 21.39
C ASN A 214 -11.55 5.69 21.54
N GLY A 215 -11.54 6.53 20.50
CA GLY A 215 -12.08 7.88 20.56
C GLY A 215 -11.23 8.88 21.37
N ASP A 216 -9.99 8.53 21.73
CA ASP A 216 -9.05 9.39 22.47
C ASP A 216 -8.33 10.33 21.49
N MET A 217 -9.03 11.41 21.13
CA MET A 217 -8.53 12.37 20.13
C MET A 217 -7.35 13.20 20.62
N ASP A 218 -7.20 13.42 21.92
CA ASP A 218 -6.06 14.15 22.48
C ASP A 218 -4.76 13.34 22.34
N SER A 219 -4.80 12.08 22.75
CA SER A 219 -3.68 11.15 22.52
C SER A 219 -3.39 10.94 21.03
N ALA A 220 -4.43 10.82 20.21
CA ALA A 220 -4.28 10.69 18.77
C ALA A 220 -3.58 11.92 18.15
N GLY A 221 -3.96 13.14 18.58
CA GLY A 221 -3.34 14.39 18.14
C GLY A 221 -1.87 14.48 18.53
N ALA A 222 -1.52 14.10 19.76
CA ALA A 222 -0.14 14.08 20.25
C ALA A 222 0.73 13.13 19.45
N VAL A 223 0.26 11.89 19.22
CA VAL A 223 0.98 10.87 18.43
C VAL A 223 1.10 11.28 16.96
N GLN A 224 0.04 11.84 16.37
CA GLN A 224 0.09 12.34 14.98
C GLN A 224 1.15 13.46 14.83
N ASN A 225 1.26 14.35 15.81
CA ASN A 225 2.29 15.38 15.80
C ASN A 225 3.71 14.80 15.94
N GLU A 226 3.90 13.79 16.78
CA GLU A 226 5.19 13.09 16.91
C GLU A 226 5.58 12.43 15.58
N ILE A 227 4.67 11.74 14.92
CA ILE A 227 4.88 11.17 13.58
C ILE A 227 5.31 12.26 12.61
N ARG A 228 4.59 13.40 12.56
CA ARG A 228 4.92 14.53 11.68
C ARG A 228 6.33 15.07 11.92
N VAL A 229 6.72 15.26 13.17
CA VAL A 229 8.06 15.76 13.51
C VAL A 229 9.16 14.78 13.07
N ARG A 230 8.93 13.48 13.21
CA ARG A 230 9.90 12.46 12.77
C ARG A 230 10.00 12.38 11.26
N HIS A 231 8.89 12.58 10.53
CA HIS A 231 8.91 12.64 9.06
C HIS A 231 9.60 13.90 8.51
N LEU A 232 9.45 15.05 9.15
CA LEU A 232 10.05 16.33 8.68
C LEU A 232 11.59 16.33 8.67
N LYS A 233 12.22 15.40 9.40
CA LYS A 233 13.69 15.28 9.44
C LYS A 233 14.28 14.61 8.19
N ASP A 234 13.45 14.13 7.28
CA ASP A 234 13.85 13.32 6.14
C ASP A 234 13.59 14.04 4.79
N GLU A 235 13.67 15.37 4.76
CA GLU A 235 13.46 16.16 3.54
C GLU A 235 14.65 16.05 2.57
N GLY A 236 14.35 15.89 1.28
CA GLY A 236 15.32 16.00 0.18
C GLY A 236 15.76 14.69 -0.48
N GLU A 237 15.40 13.52 0.04
CA GLU A 237 15.70 12.22 -0.58
C GLU A 237 14.43 11.51 -1.06
N ASN A 238 14.61 10.51 -1.92
CA ASN A 238 13.51 9.61 -2.29
C ASN A 238 13.01 8.84 -1.05
N GLU A 239 11.70 8.82 -0.83
CA GLU A 239 11.06 8.21 0.35
C GLU A 239 11.52 6.76 0.58
N ILE A 240 11.67 5.95 -0.48
CA ILE A 240 12.10 4.55 -0.37
C ILE A 240 13.53 4.45 0.18
N THR A 241 14.41 5.32 -0.28
CA THR A 241 15.81 5.39 0.20
C THR A 241 15.85 5.77 1.69
N ILE A 242 15.04 6.76 2.09
CA ILE A 242 14.91 7.17 3.49
C ILE A 242 14.45 6.00 4.35
N ILE A 243 13.39 5.31 3.95
CA ILE A 243 12.86 4.15 4.69
C ILE A 243 13.94 3.08 4.86
N LYS A 244 14.66 2.72 3.79
CA LYS A 244 15.73 1.71 3.86
C LYS A 244 16.87 2.15 4.79
N LYS A 245 17.25 3.43 4.80
CA LYS A 245 18.23 3.98 5.77
C LYS A 245 17.73 3.87 7.21
N LYS A 246 16.46 4.20 7.47
CA LYS A 246 15.88 4.05 8.82
C LYS A 246 15.82 2.58 9.23
N LEU A 247 15.39 1.69 8.35
CA LEU A 247 15.37 0.24 8.63
C LEU A 247 16.76 -0.31 8.92
N SER A 248 17.81 0.16 8.26
CA SER A 248 19.20 -0.29 8.52
C SER A 248 19.70 0.09 9.91
N THR A 249 19.12 1.09 10.56
CA THR A 249 19.44 1.44 11.95
C THR A 249 18.65 0.61 12.97
N ILE A 250 17.60 -0.09 12.53
CA ILE A 250 16.71 -0.89 13.37
C ILE A 250 16.98 -2.38 13.17
N ILE A 251 17.15 -2.80 11.92
CA ILE A 251 17.37 -4.20 11.53
C ILE A 251 18.83 -4.35 11.09
N PRO A 252 19.69 -5.04 11.89
CA PRO A 252 21.09 -5.21 11.56
C PRO A 252 21.30 -5.85 10.18
N GLY A 253 22.07 -5.17 9.33
CA GLY A 253 22.38 -5.66 7.98
C GLY A 253 21.28 -5.42 6.94
N TYR A 254 20.23 -4.65 7.24
CA TYR A 254 19.21 -4.31 6.24
C TYR A 254 19.83 -3.53 5.08
N PRO A 255 19.65 -3.97 3.80
CA PRO A 255 20.33 -3.39 2.66
C PRO A 255 19.74 -2.03 2.26
N LEU A 256 20.63 -1.08 1.91
CA LEU A 256 20.23 0.27 1.46
C LEU A 256 19.92 0.34 -0.03
N ARG A 257 20.20 -0.75 -0.77
CA ARG A 257 20.10 -0.76 -2.24
C ARG A 257 18.66 -0.53 -2.71
N VAL A 258 18.49 0.39 -3.65
CA VAL A 258 17.31 0.54 -4.50
C VAL A 258 17.70 0.16 -5.94
N ARG A 259 16.75 -0.20 -6.77
CA ARG A 259 16.98 -0.44 -8.21
C ARG A 259 16.92 0.88 -8.98
N LEU A 260 17.63 0.93 -10.11
CA LEU A 260 17.49 2.05 -11.03
C LEU A 260 16.04 2.16 -11.51
N PRO A 261 15.52 3.39 -11.72
CA PRO A 261 16.21 4.69 -11.71
C PRO A 261 16.23 5.41 -10.34
N LEU A 262 15.85 4.74 -9.24
CA LEU A 262 15.70 5.37 -7.91
C LEU A 262 17.02 5.66 -7.20
N LYS A 263 18.15 5.32 -7.81
CA LYS A 263 19.48 5.49 -7.22
C LYS A 263 19.98 6.93 -7.41
#